data_4ed565611f1defdbe584401fe616f03c
#
_entry.id   4ed565611f1defdbe584401fe616f03c
#
_cell.length_a   1.000
_cell.length_b   1.000
_cell.length_c   1.000
_cell.angle_alpha   90.00
_cell.angle_beta   90.00
_cell.angle_gamma   90.00
#
_symmetry.space_group_name_H-M   'P 1'
#
loop_
_entity.id
_entity.type
_entity.pdbx_description
1 polymer ?
#
loop_
_entity_poly.entity_id
_entity_poly.type
_entity_poly.pdbx_seq_one_letter_code
_entity_poly.pdbx_strand_id
1 'polypeptide(L)'
;AYRASALLAEEKGAFSLYDPAILDQPNLQALDVELRSLISKHGLRNGCLTSIAPTGTTSLLAGNVSSGVEPVFAYSYQRRILNPDGSARHETVEDYALRAWRQVKGDVVPPDELFVSAQSLAPSAHVRMQAAAQMLIDSSISKTVNVPEDISFEDFSDVYLEGYRRGCKGLT
;
A
#
# COMPACT_ATOMS: atom_id res chain seq x y z
N ALA A 1 -1.06 -4.95 -16.91
CA ALA A 1 -0.42 -3.64 -17.12
C ALA A 1 0.82 -3.79 -18.02
N TYR A 2 1.85 -4.57 -17.68
CA TYR A 2 3.11 -4.70 -18.42
C TYR A 2 2.91 -5.14 -19.87
N ARG A 3 2.09 -6.17 -20.15
CA ARG A 3 1.80 -6.63 -21.53
C ARG A 3 1.18 -5.51 -22.36
N ALA A 4 0.22 -4.77 -21.84
CA ALA A 4 -0.38 -3.64 -22.54
C ALA A 4 0.64 -2.52 -22.84
N SER A 5 1.52 -2.22 -21.88
CA SER A 5 2.57 -1.22 -22.06
C SER A 5 3.61 -1.65 -23.12
N ALA A 6 3.96 -2.95 -23.17
CA ALA A 6 4.86 -3.47 -24.21
C ALA A 6 4.23 -3.45 -25.61
N LEU A 7 2.95 -3.81 -25.75
CA LEU A 7 2.21 -3.70 -27.01
C LEU A 7 2.06 -2.23 -27.46
N LEU A 8 1.82 -1.31 -26.53
CA LEU A 8 1.82 0.11 -26.85
C LEU A 8 3.21 0.63 -27.23
N ALA A 9 4.28 0.05 -26.68
CA ALA A 9 5.64 0.38 -27.10
C ALA A 9 5.96 -0.13 -28.50
N GLU A 10 5.44 -1.29 -28.92
CA GLU A 10 5.52 -1.76 -30.30
C GLU A 10 4.87 -0.77 -31.28
N GLU A 11 3.72 -0.19 -30.93
CA GLU A 11 2.98 0.77 -31.74
C GLU A 11 3.58 2.18 -31.74
N LYS A 12 4.00 2.68 -30.57
CA LYS A 12 4.31 4.10 -30.32
C LYS A 12 5.75 4.37 -29.88
N GLY A 13 6.58 3.34 -29.82
CA GLY A 13 7.92 3.39 -29.26
C GLY A 13 7.93 3.31 -27.72
N ALA A 14 9.06 2.91 -27.16
CA ALA A 14 9.29 2.89 -25.73
C ALA A 14 9.32 4.33 -25.14
N PHE A 15 9.18 4.45 -23.82
CA PHE A 15 9.37 5.76 -23.18
C PHE A 15 10.83 6.26 -23.35
N SER A 16 11.01 7.58 -23.36
CA SER A 16 12.26 8.22 -23.80
C SER A 16 13.51 7.84 -23.00
N LEU A 17 13.37 7.44 -21.75
CA LEU A 17 14.47 7.01 -20.87
C LEU A 17 14.51 5.49 -20.70
N TYR A 18 13.86 4.74 -21.62
CA TYR A 18 13.90 3.28 -21.55
C TYR A 18 15.32 2.76 -21.73
N ASP A 19 15.74 1.92 -20.79
CA ASP A 19 17.00 1.18 -20.85
C ASP A 19 16.66 -0.31 -20.66
N PRO A 20 17.19 -1.22 -21.53
CA PRO A 20 17.01 -2.67 -21.37
C PRO A 20 17.40 -3.21 -19.99
N ALA A 21 18.31 -2.56 -19.27
CA ALA A 21 18.69 -2.91 -17.90
C ALA A 21 17.49 -2.89 -16.91
N ILE A 22 16.37 -2.26 -17.27
CA ILE A 22 15.13 -2.35 -16.46
C ILE A 22 14.67 -3.79 -16.25
N LEU A 23 14.98 -4.71 -17.19
CA LEU A 23 14.65 -6.13 -17.08
C LEU A 23 15.35 -6.83 -15.92
N ASP A 24 16.40 -6.24 -15.36
CA ASP A 24 17.12 -6.77 -14.20
C ASP A 24 16.44 -6.40 -12.88
N GLN A 25 15.41 -5.55 -12.91
CA GLN A 25 14.65 -5.20 -11.71
C GLN A 25 13.84 -6.41 -11.19
N PRO A 26 13.78 -6.60 -9.84
CA PRO A 26 13.12 -7.77 -9.25
C PRO A 26 11.66 -7.97 -9.68
N ASN A 27 10.88 -6.89 -9.82
CA ASN A 27 9.50 -6.93 -10.27
C ASN A 27 9.36 -7.39 -11.73
N LEU A 28 10.32 -7.07 -12.62
CA LEU A 28 10.32 -7.54 -13.99
C LEU A 28 10.88 -8.96 -14.11
N GLN A 29 11.82 -9.33 -13.27
CA GLN A 29 12.32 -10.70 -13.17
C GLN A 29 11.24 -11.70 -12.75
N ALA A 30 10.26 -11.26 -11.95
CA ALA A 30 9.11 -12.06 -11.53
C ALA A 30 8.06 -12.30 -12.63
N LEU A 31 8.14 -11.60 -13.77
CA LEU A 31 7.22 -11.78 -14.91
C LEU A 31 7.52 -13.08 -15.66
N ASP A 32 6.50 -13.62 -16.35
CA ASP A 32 6.68 -14.80 -17.21
C ASP A 32 7.66 -14.53 -18.36
N VAL A 33 8.28 -15.60 -18.87
CA VAL A 33 9.33 -15.54 -19.90
C VAL A 33 8.81 -14.90 -21.19
N GLU A 34 7.57 -15.18 -21.58
CA GLU A 34 6.93 -14.64 -22.77
C GLU A 34 6.82 -13.12 -22.69
N LEU A 35 6.34 -12.62 -21.54
CA LEU A 35 6.19 -11.19 -21.31
C LEU A 35 7.54 -10.47 -21.22
N ARG A 36 8.54 -11.08 -20.57
CA ARG A 36 9.91 -10.54 -20.54
C ARG A 36 10.51 -10.46 -21.95
N SER A 37 10.29 -11.48 -22.77
CA SER A 37 10.73 -11.48 -24.17
C SER A 37 10.06 -10.36 -24.99
N LEU A 38 8.75 -10.15 -24.78
CA LEU A 38 8.00 -9.05 -25.42
C LEU A 38 8.57 -7.67 -25.01
N ILE A 39 8.84 -7.47 -23.72
CA ILE A 39 9.46 -6.24 -23.19
C ILE A 39 10.88 -6.06 -23.75
N SER A 40 11.67 -7.13 -23.80
CA SER A 40 13.02 -7.07 -24.37
C SER A 40 13.02 -6.63 -25.83
N LYS A 41 12.00 -7.05 -26.60
CA LYS A 41 11.88 -6.73 -28.02
C LYS A 41 11.39 -5.32 -28.31
N HIS A 42 10.39 -4.84 -27.56
CA HIS A 42 9.69 -3.59 -27.88
C HIS A 42 9.90 -2.47 -26.82
N GLY A 43 10.43 -2.82 -25.65
CA GLY A 43 10.49 -1.92 -24.50
C GLY A 43 9.16 -1.81 -23.78
N LEU A 44 9.04 -0.78 -22.97
CA LEU A 44 7.81 -0.39 -22.28
C LEU A 44 7.41 1.03 -22.69
N ARG A 45 6.13 1.27 -22.93
CA ARG A 45 5.60 2.62 -23.20
C ARG A 45 5.60 3.51 -21.97
N ASN A 46 5.47 2.94 -20.78
CA ASN A 46 5.32 3.63 -19.50
C ASN A 46 6.48 3.29 -18.57
N GLY A 47 7.10 4.28 -17.96
CA GLY A 47 8.23 4.10 -17.04
C GLY A 47 7.82 3.52 -15.68
N CYS A 48 6.58 3.80 -15.24
CA CYS A 48 5.99 3.22 -14.02
C CYS A 48 4.58 2.74 -14.32
N LEU A 49 4.24 1.53 -13.89
CA LEU A 49 2.98 0.86 -14.21
C LEU A 49 2.16 0.50 -12.97
N THR A 50 2.82 0.32 -11.84
CA THR A 50 2.18 -0.10 -10.59
C THR A 50 2.55 0.83 -9.43
N SER A 51 1.56 1.11 -8.58
CA SER A 51 1.73 1.90 -7.36
C SER A 51 0.79 1.40 -6.27
N ILE A 52 1.12 1.67 -5.01
CA ILE A 52 0.18 1.57 -3.89
C ILE A 52 0.04 2.99 -3.33
N ALA A 53 -1.10 3.60 -3.66
CA ALA A 53 -1.46 4.94 -3.20
C ALA A 53 -2.25 4.88 -1.87
N PRO A 54 -2.41 6.01 -1.14
CA PRO A 54 -3.14 6.03 0.14
C PRO A 54 -4.61 5.61 0.04
N THR A 55 -5.29 5.88 -1.06
CA THR A 55 -6.68 5.47 -1.36
C THR A 55 -7.73 5.75 -0.27
N GLY A 56 -7.54 6.78 0.57
CA GLY A 56 -8.41 7.07 1.72
C GLY A 56 -9.87 7.30 1.34
N THR A 57 -10.15 8.15 0.32
CA THR A 57 -11.53 8.40 -0.16
C THR A 57 -12.12 7.15 -0.81
N THR A 58 -11.33 6.43 -1.59
CA THR A 58 -11.76 5.16 -2.22
C THR A 58 -12.12 4.12 -1.17
N SER A 59 -11.36 4.02 -0.09
CA SER A 59 -11.63 3.17 1.05
C SER A 59 -13.00 3.45 1.67
N LEU A 60 -13.32 4.72 1.91
CA LEU A 60 -14.63 5.12 2.44
C LEU A 60 -15.78 4.73 1.50
N LEU A 61 -15.62 4.97 0.20
CA LEU A 61 -16.60 4.58 -0.82
C LEU A 61 -16.80 3.05 -0.88
N ALA A 62 -15.72 2.28 -0.71
CA ALA A 62 -15.75 0.82 -0.68
C ALA A 62 -16.29 0.23 0.64
N GLY A 63 -16.92 1.03 1.48
CA GLY A 63 -17.54 0.59 2.73
C GLY A 63 -16.62 0.71 3.95
N ASN A 64 -15.65 1.62 3.91
CA ASN A 64 -14.67 1.85 4.96
C ASN A 64 -13.82 0.61 5.26
N VAL A 65 -13.20 0.07 4.22
CA VAL A 65 -12.15 -0.93 4.33
C VAL A 65 -10.80 -0.25 4.60
N SER A 66 -9.79 -1.00 5.00
CA SER A 66 -8.43 -0.48 5.11
C SER A 66 -7.94 0.16 3.80
N SER A 67 -7.19 1.24 3.89
CA SER A 67 -6.72 2.01 2.74
C SER A 67 -5.30 1.64 2.31
N GLY A 68 -5.08 1.50 1.00
CA GLY A 68 -3.77 1.13 0.45
C GLY A 68 -3.26 -0.21 0.98
N VAL A 69 -2.08 -0.20 1.59
CA VAL A 69 -1.45 -1.34 2.27
C VAL A 69 -1.40 -1.14 3.79
N GLU A 70 -2.15 -0.14 4.28
CA GLU A 70 -2.19 0.17 5.71
C GLU A 70 -3.08 -0.82 6.47
N PRO A 71 -2.72 -1.22 7.70
CA PRO A 71 -3.69 -1.77 8.63
C PRO A 71 -4.68 -0.67 9.03
N VAL A 72 -5.87 -1.04 9.50
CA VAL A 72 -6.84 -0.06 10.01
C VAL A 72 -6.25 0.71 11.19
N PHE A 73 -6.50 2.02 11.23
CA PHE A 73 -6.12 2.84 12.39
C PHE A 73 -6.97 2.51 13.61
N ALA A 74 -8.28 2.39 13.43
CA ALA A 74 -9.23 1.95 14.43
C ALA A 74 -10.44 1.29 13.75
N TYR A 75 -10.98 0.25 14.36
CA TYR A 75 -12.15 -0.47 13.85
C TYR A 75 -13.46 0.28 14.03
N SER A 76 -13.51 1.24 14.97
CA SER A 76 -14.63 2.15 15.17
C SER A 76 -14.12 3.49 15.68
N TYR A 77 -14.58 4.58 15.11
CA TYR A 77 -14.19 5.94 15.50
C TYR A 77 -15.29 6.96 15.22
N GLN A 78 -15.22 8.11 15.88
CA GLN A 78 -16.11 9.25 15.64
C GLN A 78 -15.52 10.15 14.56
N ARG A 79 -16.27 10.35 13.49
CA ARG A 79 -15.90 11.28 12.42
C ARG A 79 -16.68 12.58 12.56
N ARG A 80 -15.97 13.70 12.61
CA ARG A 80 -16.57 15.02 12.54
C ARG A 80 -16.80 15.40 11.07
N ILE A 81 -18.05 15.67 10.73
CA ILE A 81 -18.48 16.11 9.40
C ILE A 81 -18.94 17.55 9.50
N LEU A 82 -18.36 18.43 8.68
CA LEU A 82 -18.79 19.80 8.55
C LEU A 82 -20.00 19.89 7.62
N ASN A 83 -21.05 20.53 8.09
CA ASN A 83 -22.22 20.85 7.27
C ASN A 83 -21.99 22.13 6.47
N PRO A 84 -22.76 22.38 5.38
CA PRO A 84 -22.65 23.61 4.59
C PRO A 84 -22.89 24.90 5.37
N ASP A 85 -23.63 24.85 6.47
CA ASP A 85 -23.92 25.97 7.38
C ASP A 85 -22.80 26.27 8.38
N GLY A 86 -21.68 25.52 8.34
CA GLY A 86 -20.55 25.65 9.25
C GLY A 86 -20.71 24.89 10.59
N SER A 87 -21.87 24.30 10.85
CA SER A 87 -22.05 23.41 11.99
C SER A 87 -21.31 22.07 11.77
N ALA A 88 -21.14 21.30 12.84
CA ALA A 88 -20.53 19.98 12.75
C ALA A 88 -21.43 18.93 13.38
N ARG A 89 -21.52 17.78 12.71
CA ARG A 89 -22.11 16.56 13.28
C ARG A 89 -21.04 15.50 13.45
N HIS A 90 -21.26 14.59 14.38
CA HIS A 90 -20.39 13.44 14.61
C HIS A 90 -21.11 12.18 14.15
N GLU A 91 -20.42 11.36 13.37
CA GLU A 91 -20.92 10.08 12.91
C GLU A 91 -19.97 8.97 13.36
N THR A 92 -20.49 7.87 13.87
CA THR A 92 -19.72 6.67 14.15
C THR A 92 -19.42 5.96 12.83
N VAL A 93 -18.15 5.80 12.53
CA VAL A 93 -17.68 5.07 11.35
C VAL A 93 -17.04 3.78 11.81
N GLU A 94 -17.52 2.66 11.26
CA GLU A 94 -16.99 1.34 11.56
C GLU A 94 -16.31 0.73 10.33
N ASP A 95 -15.21 0.02 10.57
CA ASP A 95 -14.53 -0.76 9.55
C ASP A 95 -15.41 -1.89 9.01
N TYR A 96 -15.24 -2.21 7.73
CA TYR A 96 -16.02 -3.25 7.07
C TYR A 96 -15.87 -4.62 7.76
N ALA A 97 -14.65 -5.00 8.17
CA ALA A 97 -14.42 -6.28 8.83
C ALA A 97 -15.14 -6.39 10.17
N LEU A 98 -15.18 -5.29 10.95
CA LEU A 98 -15.93 -5.26 12.21
C LEU A 98 -17.43 -5.44 11.97
N ARG A 99 -17.98 -4.76 10.97
CA ARG A 99 -19.41 -4.94 10.60
C ARG A 99 -19.71 -6.35 10.14
N ALA A 100 -18.84 -6.92 9.28
CA ALA A 100 -19.01 -8.30 8.82
C ALA A 100 -18.89 -9.31 9.97
N TRP A 101 -17.96 -9.09 10.91
CA TRP A 101 -17.86 -9.91 12.11
C TRP A 101 -19.14 -9.89 12.93
N ARG A 102 -19.68 -8.70 13.21
CA ARG A 102 -20.94 -8.56 13.97
C ARG A 102 -22.14 -9.22 13.29
N GLN A 103 -22.21 -9.19 11.97
CA GLN A 103 -23.26 -9.88 11.23
C GLN A 103 -23.22 -11.41 11.41
N VAL A 104 -22.04 -11.99 11.56
CA VAL A 104 -21.85 -13.44 11.68
C VAL A 104 -21.82 -13.92 13.13
N LYS A 105 -21.21 -13.12 14.02
CA LYS A 105 -20.93 -13.51 15.41
C LYS A 105 -21.72 -12.71 16.46
N GLY A 106 -22.53 -11.74 16.04
CA GLY A 106 -23.24 -10.85 16.96
C GLY A 106 -22.27 -9.95 17.75
N ASP A 107 -22.55 -9.78 19.03
CA ASP A 107 -21.74 -8.92 19.91
C ASP A 107 -20.50 -9.61 20.50
N VAL A 108 -20.10 -10.75 19.94
CA VAL A 108 -18.86 -11.41 20.35
C VAL A 108 -17.67 -10.53 20.01
N VAL A 109 -16.81 -10.25 21.02
CA VAL A 109 -15.60 -9.45 20.83
C VAL A 109 -14.67 -10.13 19.82
N PRO A 110 -14.22 -9.42 18.78
CA PRO A 110 -13.27 -9.97 17.83
C PRO A 110 -11.94 -10.35 18.50
N PRO A 111 -11.29 -11.46 18.13
CA PRO A 111 -9.99 -11.82 18.68
C PRO A 111 -8.90 -10.85 18.21
N ASP A 112 -8.04 -10.41 19.13
CA ASP A 112 -6.98 -9.41 18.87
C ASP A 112 -5.99 -9.84 17.79
N GLU A 113 -5.71 -11.13 17.66
CA GLU A 113 -4.79 -11.67 16.65
C GLU A 113 -5.35 -11.58 15.21
N LEU A 114 -6.65 -11.41 15.04
CA LEU A 114 -7.29 -11.19 13.73
C LEU A 114 -7.62 -9.72 13.49
N PHE A 115 -7.84 -8.95 14.55
CA PHE A 115 -8.25 -7.55 14.48
C PHE A 115 -7.11 -6.62 14.93
N VAL A 116 -5.97 -6.74 14.28
CA VAL A 116 -4.82 -5.87 14.52
C VAL A 116 -5.03 -4.47 13.94
N SER A 117 -4.55 -3.46 14.64
CA SER A 117 -4.59 -2.06 14.19
C SER A 117 -3.20 -1.54 13.86
N ALA A 118 -3.15 -0.36 13.22
CA ALA A 118 -1.88 0.30 12.94
C ALA A 118 -1.05 0.59 14.21
N GLN A 119 -1.71 0.80 15.34
CA GLN A 119 -1.07 1.09 16.62
C GLN A 119 -0.64 -0.16 17.39
N SER A 120 -1.31 -1.30 17.15
CA SER A 120 -0.99 -2.56 17.85
C SER A 120 0.15 -3.35 17.18
N LEU A 121 0.50 -3.00 15.94
CA LEU A 121 1.57 -3.66 15.19
C LEU A 121 2.94 -3.07 15.53
N ALA A 122 3.93 -3.93 15.70
CA ALA A 122 5.31 -3.49 15.85
C ALA A 122 5.80 -2.76 14.57
N PRO A 123 6.64 -1.70 14.69
CA PRO A 123 7.19 -0.97 13.54
C PRO A 123 7.83 -1.87 12.48
N SER A 124 8.56 -2.90 12.90
CA SER A 124 9.17 -3.89 11.99
C SER A 124 8.15 -4.67 11.17
N ALA A 125 6.92 -4.89 11.68
CA ALA A 125 5.86 -5.56 10.91
C ALA A 125 5.37 -4.68 9.76
N HIS A 126 5.23 -3.36 9.99
CA HIS A 126 4.92 -2.38 8.94
C HIS A 126 5.98 -2.39 7.83
N VAL A 127 7.26 -2.34 8.20
CA VAL A 127 8.39 -2.35 7.25
C VAL A 127 8.43 -3.65 6.45
N ARG A 128 8.26 -4.80 7.11
CA ARG A 128 8.24 -6.11 6.42
C ARG A 128 7.10 -6.23 5.41
N MET A 129 5.91 -5.76 5.74
CA MET A 129 4.78 -5.77 4.82
C MET A 129 5.07 -4.89 3.60
N GLN A 130 5.56 -3.66 3.81
CA GLN A 130 5.93 -2.77 2.73
C GLN A 130 7.02 -3.37 1.83
N ALA A 131 8.07 -3.94 2.43
CA ALA A 131 9.17 -4.56 1.69
C ALA A 131 8.70 -5.75 0.83
N ALA A 132 7.82 -6.58 1.37
CA ALA A 132 7.25 -7.70 0.60
C ALA A 132 6.44 -7.21 -0.62
N ALA A 133 5.64 -6.15 -0.45
CA ALA A 133 4.89 -5.56 -1.56
C ALA A 133 5.81 -4.82 -2.55
N GLN A 134 6.87 -4.16 -2.08
CA GLN A 134 7.78 -3.36 -2.91
C GLN A 134 8.48 -4.18 -3.99
N MET A 135 8.70 -5.46 -3.77
CA MET A 135 9.29 -6.36 -4.78
C MET A 135 8.43 -6.49 -6.05
N LEU A 136 7.14 -6.15 -5.98
CA LEU A 136 6.17 -6.30 -7.08
C LEU A 136 5.65 -4.94 -7.60
N ILE A 137 6.10 -3.83 -7.01
CA ILE A 137 5.59 -2.49 -7.27
C ILE A 137 6.69 -1.60 -7.83
N ASP A 138 6.43 -0.94 -8.98
CA ASP A 138 7.40 -0.06 -9.66
C ASP A 138 7.67 1.21 -8.85
N SER A 139 6.61 1.86 -8.38
CA SER A 139 6.71 3.11 -7.63
C SER A 139 7.02 2.86 -6.16
N SER A 140 7.49 3.89 -5.46
CA SER A 140 7.52 3.88 -3.99
C SER A 140 6.10 3.67 -3.44
N ILE A 141 6.00 2.90 -2.38
CA ILE A 141 4.71 2.60 -1.72
C ILE A 141 4.44 3.67 -0.67
N SER A 142 3.23 4.22 -0.69
CA SER A 142 2.74 5.08 0.38
C SER A 142 2.31 4.22 1.57
N LYS A 143 3.15 4.18 2.58
CA LYS A 143 2.87 3.47 3.83
C LYS A 143 3.47 4.20 5.03
N THR A 144 2.63 4.35 6.07
CA THR A 144 3.03 4.91 7.35
C THR A 144 3.54 3.81 8.28
N VAL A 145 4.65 4.04 8.95
CA VAL A 145 5.11 3.23 10.07
C VAL A 145 4.71 3.94 11.36
N ASN A 146 3.71 3.40 12.04
CA ASN A 146 3.29 3.93 13.32
C ASN A 146 4.28 3.51 14.42
N VAL A 147 4.71 4.48 15.21
CA VAL A 147 5.65 4.27 16.31
C VAL A 147 5.09 4.88 17.60
N PRO A 148 5.46 4.38 18.78
CA PRO A 148 5.11 5.02 20.06
C PRO A 148 5.63 6.46 20.15
N GLU A 149 4.95 7.32 20.91
CA GLU A 149 5.37 8.73 21.09
C GLU A 149 6.72 8.83 21.80
N ASP A 150 7.04 7.90 22.66
CA ASP A 150 8.26 7.81 23.45
C ASP A 150 9.35 6.92 22.83
N ILE A 151 9.24 6.61 21.52
CA ILE A 151 10.27 5.82 20.83
C ILE A 151 11.65 6.45 20.97
N SER A 152 12.67 5.64 21.24
CA SER A 152 14.05 6.11 21.28
C SER A 152 14.52 6.55 19.89
N PHE A 153 15.50 7.47 19.83
CA PHE A 153 16.12 7.85 18.55
C PHE A 153 16.79 6.67 17.85
N GLU A 154 17.37 5.76 18.60
CA GLU A 154 18.01 4.55 18.09
C GLU A 154 16.97 3.63 17.41
N ASP A 155 15.89 3.29 18.10
CA ASP A 155 14.81 2.46 17.54
C ASP A 155 14.15 3.13 16.34
N PHE A 156 13.96 4.45 16.37
CA PHE A 156 13.44 5.22 15.25
C PHE A 156 14.37 5.15 14.03
N SER A 157 15.68 5.32 14.25
CA SER A 157 16.71 5.19 13.21
C SER A 157 16.72 3.80 12.60
N ASP A 158 16.57 2.77 13.42
CA ASP A 158 16.57 1.37 12.98
C ASP A 158 15.39 1.05 12.05
N VAL A 159 14.23 1.70 12.23
CA VAL A 159 13.10 1.57 11.30
C VAL A 159 13.50 1.96 9.88
N TYR A 160 14.18 3.10 9.70
CA TYR A 160 14.65 3.55 8.38
C TYR A 160 15.74 2.66 7.81
N LEU A 161 16.69 2.25 8.67
CA LEU A 161 17.76 1.34 8.25
C LEU A 161 17.21 -0.03 7.83
N GLU A 162 16.20 -0.55 8.54
CA GLU A 162 15.53 -1.79 8.15
C GLU A 162 14.82 -1.62 6.79
N GLY A 163 14.09 -0.52 6.60
CA GLY A 163 13.43 -0.21 5.32
C GLY A 163 14.42 -0.16 4.16
N TYR A 164 15.54 0.53 4.33
CA TYR A 164 16.62 0.59 3.35
C TYR A 164 17.21 -0.79 3.04
N ARG A 165 17.60 -1.56 4.08
CA ARG A 165 18.18 -2.90 3.93
C ARG A 165 17.24 -3.89 3.24
N ARG A 166 15.93 -3.70 3.40
CA ARG A 166 14.90 -4.52 2.76
C ARG A 166 14.48 -4.04 1.37
N GLY A 167 15.10 -2.98 0.84
CA GLY A 167 14.84 -2.48 -0.51
C GLY A 167 13.56 -1.67 -0.66
N CYS A 168 13.00 -1.12 0.41
CA CYS A 168 11.92 -0.14 0.30
C CYS A 168 12.40 1.11 -0.44
N LYS A 169 11.61 1.62 -1.39
CA LYS A 169 11.93 2.83 -2.18
C LYS A 169 11.63 4.12 -1.44
N GLY A 170 10.88 4.06 -0.38
CA GLY A 170 10.56 5.17 0.52
C GLY A 170 9.90 4.63 1.78
N LEU A 171 9.88 5.43 2.85
CA LEU A 171 9.30 5.09 4.14
C LEU A 171 8.81 6.39 4.80
N THR A 172 7.65 6.33 5.45
CA THR A 172 7.07 7.47 6.18
C THR A 172 6.78 7.08 7.62
#